data_b308478dea50e160df7ac49263317501
#
_entry.id   b308478dea50e160df7ac49263317501
#
_cell.length_a   1.000
_cell.length_b   1.000
_cell.length_c   1.000
_cell.angle_alpha   90.00
_cell.angle_beta   90.00
_cell.angle_gamma   90.00
#
_symmetry.space_group_name_H-M   'P 1'
#
loop_
_entity.id
_entity.type
_entity.pdbx_description
1 polymer ?
#
loop_
_entity_poly.entity_id
_entity_poly.type
_entity_poly.pdbx_seq_one_letter_code
_entity_poly.pdbx_strand_id
1 'polypeptide(L)'
;MYRLTTLLTLCLAWPTAHAASLQDQQLSQLLDKVARESSVGTPRAINSDILDVGYSVEGNELVNHLSVQPRHAAQMGDNPQEVRTQLAASVCSNDGLRLLMEQGAVLRFEFSEYESNKPITTERYKASDC
;
A
#
# COMPACT_ATOMS: atom_id res chain seq x y z
N MET A 1 -9.44 -18.14 -67.02
CA MET A 1 -8.32 -18.07 -66.08
C MET A 1 -8.60 -17.00 -65.05
N TYR A 2 -9.03 -17.40 -63.91
CA TYR A 2 -9.29 -16.47 -62.80
C TYR A 2 -8.11 -16.51 -61.84
N ARG A 3 -7.40 -15.40 -61.72
CA ARG A 3 -6.35 -15.25 -60.72
C ARG A 3 -7.03 -14.70 -59.44
N LEU A 4 -7.18 -15.56 -58.46
CA LEU A 4 -7.57 -15.16 -57.10
C LEU A 4 -6.35 -14.51 -56.43
N THR A 5 -6.40 -13.21 -56.25
CA THR A 5 -5.46 -12.47 -55.39
C THR A 5 -6.04 -12.47 -53.99
N THR A 6 -5.51 -13.34 -53.16
CA THR A 6 -5.85 -13.36 -51.73
C THR A 6 -5.11 -12.21 -51.05
N LEU A 7 -5.82 -11.15 -50.70
CA LEU A 7 -5.30 -10.10 -49.82
C LEU A 7 -5.21 -10.67 -48.41
N LEU A 8 -4.00 -10.90 -47.95
CA LEU A 8 -3.70 -11.26 -46.58
C LEU A 8 -3.72 -9.96 -45.73
N THR A 9 -4.84 -9.70 -45.08
CA THR A 9 -4.94 -8.57 -44.12
C THR A 9 -4.22 -8.96 -42.84
N LEU A 10 -3.00 -8.45 -42.68
CA LEU A 10 -2.22 -8.61 -41.46
C LEU A 10 -2.78 -7.66 -40.42
N CYS A 11 -3.64 -8.16 -39.52
CA CYS A 11 -4.07 -7.42 -38.33
C CYS A 11 -2.90 -7.34 -37.34
N LEU A 12 -2.18 -6.23 -37.39
CA LEU A 12 -1.23 -5.89 -36.32
C LEU A 12 -2.01 -5.55 -35.07
N ALA A 13 -2.25 -6.55 -34.21
CA ALA A 13 -2.73 -6.33 -32.87
C ALA A 13 -1.58 -5.74 -32.04
N TRP A 14 -1.64 -4.46 -31.78
CA TRP A 14 -0.69 -3.80 -30.89
C TRP A 14 -1.05 -4.17 -29.45
N PRO A 15 -0.11 -4.72 -28.67
CA PRO A 15 -0.41 -5.05 -27.27
C PRO A 15 -0.51 -3.79 -26.45
N THR A 16 -1.73 -3.41 -26.07
CA THR A 16 -2.01 -2.29 -25.16
C THR A 16 -1.58 -2.59 -23.71
N ALA A 17 -1.16 -3.83 -23.41
CA ALA A 17 -0.76 -4.28 -22.07
C ALA A 17 0.59 -3.70 -21.58
N HIS A 18 1.46 -3.21 -22.45
CA HIS A 18 2.80 -2.74 -22.07
C HIS A 18 2.81 -1.45 -21.25
N ALA A 19 1.91 -0.50 -21.46
CA ALA A 19 1.88 0.77 -20.76
C ALA A 19 1.48 0.57 -19.28
N ALA A 20 0.44 -0.25 -18.98
CA ALA A 20 0.04 -0.58 -17.64
C ALA A 20 1.13 -1.35 -16.88
N SER A 21 1.81 -2.29 -17.54
CA SER A 21 2.92 -3.06 -16.97
C SER A 21 4.12 -2.20 -16.59
N LEU A 22 4.46 -1.18 -17.40
CA LEU A 22 5.54 -0.24 -17.08
C LEU A 22 5.21 0.64 -15.88
N GLN A 23 3.99 1.15 -15.80
CA GLN A 23 3.53 1.94 -14.65
C GLN A 23 3.55 1.10 -13.38
N ASP A 24 3.09 -0.13 -13.43
CA ASP A 24 3.11 -1.06 -12.29
C ASP A 24 4.54 -1.36 -11.84
N GLN A 25 5.48 -1.54 -12.76
CA GLN A 25 6.89 -1.73 -12.43
C GLN A 25 7.51 -0.49 -11.79
N GLN A 26 7.24 0.69 -12.32
CA GLN A 26 7.73 1.95 -11.77
C GLN A 26 7.19 2.18 -10.36
N LEU A 27 5.90 1.94 -10.14
CA LEU A 27 5.29 2.04 -8.82
C LEU A 27 5.91 1.03 -7.85
N SER A 28 6.07 -0.22 -8.27
CA SER A 28 6.69 -1.27 -7.45
C SER A 28 8.10 -0.90 -7.02
N GLN A 29 8.92 -0.37 -7.93
CA GLN A 29 10.28 0.09 -7.62
C GLN A 29 10.28 1.28 -6.66
N LEU A 30 9.35 2.22 -6.83
CA LEU A 30 9.18 3.35 -5.94
C LEU A 30 8.77 2.89 -4.54
N LEU A 31 7.81 1.98 -4.44
CA LEU A 31 7.36 1.44 -3.16
C LEU A 31 8.47 0.67 -2.43
N ASP A 32 9.24 -0.13 -3.16
CA ASP A 32 10.41 -0.84 -2.59
C ASP A 32 11.43 0.14 -2.01
N LYS A 33 11.70 1.22 -2.70
CA LYS A 33 12.60 2.28 -2.23
C LYS A 33 12.05 2.94 -0.97
N VAL A 34 10.79 3.35 -1.00
CA VAL A 34 10.12 3.98 0.14
C VAL A 34 10.12 3.05 1.36
N ALA A 35 9.80 1.77 1.14
CA ALA A 35 9.80 0.78 2.23
C ALA A 35 11.18 0.63 2.87
N ARG A 36 12.23 0.53 2.08
CA ARG A 36 13.60 0.43 2.61
C ARG A 36 14.01 1.67 3.38
N GLU A 37 13.79 2.85 2.81
CA GLU A 37 14.18 4.11 3.43
C GLU A 37 13.38 4.38 4.71
N SER A 38 12.09 4.09 4.71
CA SER A 38 11.20 4.29 5.86
C SER A 38 11.41 3.25 6.97
N SER A 39 12.04 2.12 6.67
CA SER A 39 12.34 1.07 7.65
C SER A 39 13.68 1.30 8.37
N VAL A 40 14.47 2.29 7.95
CA VAL A 40 15.73 2.62 8.62
C VAL A 40 15.44 3.10 10.04
N GLY A 41 16.13 2.50 11.02
CA GLY A 41 15.94 2.83 12.43
C GLY A 41 14.73 2.19 13.09
N THR A 42 14.07 1.26 12.42
CA THR A 42 12.98 0.48 13.02
C THR A 42 13.54 -0.81 13.67
N PRO A 43 12.88 -1.36 14.73
CA PRO A 43 11.66 -0.83 15.35
C PRO A 43 11.90 0.50 16.08
N ARG A 44 10.92 1.39 15.97
CA ARG A 44 11.00 2.74 16.54
C ARG A 44 9.69 3.09 17.23
N ALA A 45 9.76 3.60 18.45
CA ALA A 45 8.57 4.05 19.17
C ALA A 45 7.94 5.26 18.49
N ILE A 46 6.65 5.16 18.15
CA ILE A 46 5.81 6.29 17.73
C ILE A 46 5.34 7.03 18.96
N ASN A 47 4.91 6.27 19.98
CA ASN A 47 4.52 6.75 21.29
C ASN A 47 4.76 5.64 22.34
N SER A 48 4.27 5.81 23.55
CA SER A 48 4.45 4.81 24.62
C SER A 48 3.74 3.48 24.37
N ASP A 49 2.76 3.44 23.46
CA ASP A 49 1.92 2.27 23.20
C ASP A 49 2.16 1.60 21.85
N ILE A 50 2.82 2.29 20.90
CA ILE A 50 2.96 1.83 19.51
C ILE A 50 4.40 1.90 19.03
N LEU A 51 4.88 0.78 18.48
CA LEU A 51 6.15 0.69 17.75
C LEU A 51 5.89 0.61 16.25
N ASP A 52 6.63 1.39 15.49
CA ASP A 52 6.78 1.20 14.05
C ASP A 52 7.81 0.09 13.84
N VAL A 53 7.39 -1.04 13.29
CA VAL A 53 8.23 -2.22 13.08
C VAL A 53 8.85 -2.23 11.67
N GLY A 54 8.42 -1.32 10.82
CA GLY A 54 8.94 -1.16 9.47
C GLY A 54 7.89 -1.32 8.39
N TYR A 55 8.38 -1.28 7.15
CA TYR A 55 7.56 -1.30 5.95
C TYR A 55 7.93 -2.47 5.06
N SER A 56 6.93 -3.02 4.38
CA SER A 56 7.11 -4.00 3.31
C SER A 56 6.22 -3.66 2.12
N VAL A 57 6.40 -4.36 1.01
CA VAL A 57 5.61 -4.14 -0.20
C VAL A 57 4.98 -5.45 -0.62
N GLU A 58 3.68 -5.42 -0.92
CA GLU A 58 2.93 -6.52 -1.52
C GLU A 58 2.13 -5.98 -2.71
N GLY A 59 2.55 -6.32 -3.93
CA GLY A 59 1.93 -5.78 -5.14
C GLY A 59 2.03 -4.25 -5.18
N ASN A 60 0.89 -3.56 -5.23
CA ASN A 60 0.80 -2.10 -5.17
C ASN A 60 0.56 -1.57 -3.75
N GLU A 61 0.65 -2.42 -2.73
CA GLU A 61 0.43 -2.04 -1.34
C GLU A 61 1.75 -1.76 -0.63
N LEU A 62 1.86 -0.59 -0.04
CA LEU A 62 2.89 -0.25 0.94
C LEU A 62 2.34 -0.60 2.32
N VAL A 63 2.98 -1.54 2.98
CA VAL A 63 2.51 -2.09 4.26
C VAL A 63 3.36 -1.55 5.40
N ASN A 64 2.73 -0.83 6.32
CA ASN A 64 3.36 -0.42 7.57
C ASN A 64 2.97 -1.41 8.68
N HIS A 65 3.95 -2.02 9.31
CA HIS A 65 3.76 -2.96 10.40
C HIS A 65 3.91 -2.24 11.73
N LEU A 66 2.87 -2.34 12.56
CA LEU A 66 2.80 -1.64 13.83
C LEU A 66 2.54 -2.63 14.96
N SER A 67 3.28 -2.49 16.05
CA SER A 67 3.16 -3.32 17.25
C SER A 67 2.60 -2.48 18.39
N VAL A 68 1.56 -2.98 19.03
CA VAL A 68 0.74 -2.21 19.98
C VAL A 68 0.71 -2.89 21.33
N GLN A 69 0.92 -2.11 22.40
CA GLN A 69 0.83 -2.61 23.78
C GLN A 69 -0.57 -3.19 24.05
N PRO A 70 -0.67 -4.29 24.82
CA PRO A 70 -1.94 -4.99 25.02
C PRO A 70 -3.09 -4.11 25.51
N ARG A 71 -2.83 -3.17 26.41
CA ARG A 71 -3.89 -2.26 26.91
C ARG A 71 -4.45 -1.35 25.80
N HIS A 72 -3.58 -0.87 24.92
CA HIS A 72 -4.00 -0.02 23.79
C HIS A 72 -4.66 -0.85 22.70
N ALA A 73 -4.18 -2.07 22.49
CA ALA A 73 -4.79 -3.04 21.56
C ALA A 73 -6.27 -3.29 21.91
N ALA A 74 -6.59 -3.45 23.19
CA ALA A 74 -7.97 -3.60 23.65
C ALA A 74 -8.82 -2.38 23.31
N GLN A 75 -8.30 -1.17 23.54
CA GLN A 75 -8.98 0.07 23.20
C GLN A 75 -9.24 0.22 21.70
N MET A 76 -8.28 -0.15 20.88
CA MET A 76 -8.43 -0.13 19.41
C MET A 76 -9.52 -1.12 18.96
N GLY A 77 -9.54 -2.33 19.53
CA GLY A 77 -10.56 -3.33 19.24
C GLY A 77 -11.97 -2.90 19.60
N ASP A 78 -12.11 -2.11 20.65
CA ASP A 78 -13.41 -1.59 21.13
C ASP A 78 -13.89 -0.36 20.31
N ASN A 79 -12.97 0.33 19.63
CA ASN A 79 -13.27 1.58 18.92
C ASN A 79 -12.73 1.58 17.48
N PRO A 80 -13.13 0.62 16.62
CA PRO A 80 -12.57 0.49 15.27
C PRO A 80 -12.84 1.72 14.39
N GLN A 81 -13.98 2.37 14.55
CA GLN A 81 -14.32 3.53 13.75
C GLN A 81 -13.44 4.74 14.09
N GLU A 82 -13.10 4.92 15.36
CA GLU A 82 -12.20 5.97 15.80
C GLU A 82 -10.79 5.77 15.28
N VAL A 83 -10.27 4.54 15.32
CA VAL A 83 -8.97 4.18 14.73
C VAL A 83 -8.93 4.56 13.26
N ARG A 84 -9.95 4.16 12.51
CA ARG A 84 -10.04 4.44 11.08
C ARG A 84 -10.10 5.94 10.79
N THR A 85 -10.88 6.69 11.57
CA THR A 85 -11.02 8.15 11.40
C THR A 85 -9.72 8.89 11.68
N GLN A 86 -9.04 8.56 12.77
CA GLN A 86 -7.79 9.19 13.14
C GLN A 86 -6.67 8.87 12.15
N LEU A 87 -6.59 7.64 11.73
CA LEU A 87 -5.58 7.19 10.77
C LEU A 87 -5.82 7.82 9.39
N ALA A 88 -7.06 7.90 8.95
CA ALA A 88 -7.44 8.57 7.71
C ALA A 88 -7.01 10.05 7.72
N ALA A 89 -7.26 10.76 8.81
CA ALA A 89 -6.86 12.15 8.96
C ALA A 89 -5.34 12.31 8.85
N SER A 90 -4.58 11.42 9.48
CA SER A 90 -3.11 11.41 9.42
C SER A 90 -2.59 11.13 8.00
N VAL A 91 -3.14 10.13 7.33
CA VAL A 91 -2.77 9.74 5.97
C VAL A 91 -3.08 10.85 4.98
N CYS A 92 -4.30 11.37 5.03
CA CYS A 92 -4.77 12.38 4.08
C CYS A 92 -4.10 13.75 4.25
N SER A 93 -3.54 14.04 5.41
CA SER A 93 -2.76 15.27 5.66
C SER A 93 -1.27 15.13 5.32
N ASN A 94 -0.81 13.92 4.99
CA ASN A 94 0.59 13.67 4.63
C ASN A 94 0.76 13.76 3.11
N ASP A 95 1.45 14.79 2.63
CA ASP A 95 1.64 15.04 1.21
C ASP A 95 2.38 13.91 0.49
N GLY A 96 3.39 13.34 1.12
CA GLY A 96 4.17 12.23 0.55
C GLY A 96 3.32 10.97 0.36
N LEU A 97 2.49 10.63 1.34
CA LEU A 97 1.59 9.48 1.25
C LEU A 97 0.49 9.72 0.20
N ARG A 98 -0.03 10.94 0.12
CA ARG A 98 -1.00 11.30 -0.91
C ARG A 98 -0.44 11.15 -2.31
N LEU A 99 0.81 11.56 -2.54
CA LEU A 99 1.46 11.39 -3.84
C LEU A 99 1.59 9.91 -4.22
N LEU A 100 1.93 9.05 -3.28
CA LEU A 100 1.99 7.60 -3.54
C LEU A 100 0.61 7.05 -3.93
N MET A 101 -0.42 7.43 -3.21
CA MET A 101 -1.80 7.01 -3.51
C MET A 101 -2.28 7.52 -4.87
N GLU A 102 -1.92 8.75 -5.24
CA GLU A 102 -2.24 9.32 -6.57
C GLU A 102 -1.57 8.54 -7.70
N GLN A 103 -0.44 7.91 -7.45
CA GLN A 103 0.24 7.03 -8.41
C GLN A 103 -0.31 5.61 -8.43
N GLY A 104 -1.31 5.31 -7.63
CA GLY A 104 -1.98 4.01 -7.60
C GLY A 104 -1.62 3.12 -6.43
N ALA A 105 -0.82 3.60 -5.48
CA ALA A 105 -0.50 2.83 -4.29
C ALA A 105 -1.69 2.72 -3.35
N VAL A 106 -1.79 1.58 -2.70
CA VAL A 106 -2.65 1.38 -1.52
C VAL A 106 -1.75 1.41 -0.29
N LEU A 107 -2.12 2.19 0.70
CA LEU A 107 -1.43 2.19 2.00
C LEU A 107 -2.16 1.22 2.93
N ARG A 108 -1.42 0.23 3.43
CA ARG A 108 -1.94 -0.76 4.36
C ARG A 108 -1.24 -0.61 5.71
N PHE A 109 -2.02 -0.53 6.76
CA PHE A 109 -1.53 -0.47 8.13
C PHE A 109 -1.95 -1.73 8.86
N GLU A 110 -0.98 -2.52 9.29
CA GLU A 110 -1.20 -3.75 10.03
C GLU A 110 -0.81 -3.56 11.48
N PHE A 111 -1.83 -3.60 12.34
CA PHE A 111 -1.65 -3.51 13.78
C PHE A 111 -1.71 -4.90 14.39
N SER A 112 -0.67 -5.24 15.16
CA SER A 112 -0.58 -6.49 15.91
C SER A 112 -0.24 -6.20 17.37
N GLU A 113 -0.65 -7.10 18.26
CA GLU A 113 -0.35 -6.96 19.69
C GLU A 113 1.14 -7.26 19.94
N TYR A 114 1.76 -6.43 20.77
CA TYR A 114 3.16 -6.59 21.16
C TYR A 114 3.38 -7.94 21.84
N GLU A 115 4.49 -8.61 21.49
CA GLU A 115 4.93 -9.93 21.92
C GLU A 115 4.11 -11.10 21.38
N SER A 116 2.79 -11.09 21.50
CA SER A 116 1.93 -12.18 21.02
C SER A 116 1.80 -12.23 19.51
N ASN A 117 2.04 -11.09 18.82
CA ASN A 117 1.80 -10.89 17.39
C ASN A 117 0.36 -11.17 16.95
N LYS A 118 -0.57 -11.14 17.88
CA LYS A 118 -1.99 -11.35 17.59
C LYS A 118 -2.53 -10.18 16.76
N PRO A 119 -3.15 -10.44 15.60
CA PRO A 119 -3.71 -9.37 14.77
C PRO A 119 -4.80 -8.59 15.52
N ILE A 120 -4.75 -7.25 15.40
CA ILE A 120 -5.75 -6.36 15.97
C ILE A 120 -6.67 -5.86 14.85
N THR A 121 -6.11 -5.15 13.88
CA THR A 121 -6.84 -4.62 12.74
C THR A 121 -5.90 -4.35 11.58
N THR A 122 -6.45 -4.37 10.38
CA THR A 122 -5.79 -3.95 9.14
C THR A 122 -6.63 -2.86 8.49
N GLU A 123 -5.99 -1.72 8.22
CA GLU A 123 -6.63 -0.58 7.57
C GLU A 123 -5.97 -0.27 6.24
N ARG A 124 -6.76 -0.01 5.19
CA ARG A 124 -6.29 0.31 3.84
C ARG A 124 -6.83 1.65 3.38
N TYR A 125 -5.96 2.41 2.70
CA TYR A 125 -6.29 3.72 2.14
C TYR A 125 -5.79 3.82 0.71
N LYS A 126 -6.63 4.39 -0.15
CA LYS A 126 -6.31 4.74 -1.54
C LYS A 126 -6.67 6.20 -1.79
N ALA A 127 -6.29 6.75 -2.93
CA ALA A 127 -6.47 8.18 -3.23
C ALA A 127 -7.92 8.66 -3.05
N SER A 128 -8.90 7.83 -3.41
CA SER A 128 -10.33 8.18 -3.28
C SER A 128 -10.83 8.23 -1.83
N ASP A 129 -10.06 7.77 -0.87
CA ASP A 129 -10.42 7.84 0.56
C ASP A 129 -10.08 9.20 1.18
N CYS A 130 -9.35 10.01 0.49
CA CYS A 130 -9.04 11.39 0.84
C CYS A 130 -9.85 12.37 -0.01
#